data_983ca1826a71a21303849acf14ca1149
#
_entry.id   983ca1826a71a21303849acf14ca1149
#
_cell.length_a   1.000
_cell.length_b   1.000
_cell.length_c   1.000
_cell.angle_alpha   90.00
_cell.angle_beta   90.00
_cell.angle_gamma   90.00
#
_symmetry.space_group_name_H-M   'P 1'
#
loop_
_entity.id
_entity.type
_entity.pdbx_description
1 polymer ?
#
loop_
_entity_poly.entity_id
_entity_poly.type
_entity_poly.pdbx_seq_one_letter_code
_entity_poly.pdbx_strand_id
1 'polypeptide(L)'
;MQGHTAYPHLAVNPLVAIVLLMNALTQENLDQGSEHFDPSTLAFTTIDTGNPANNVIPEKATATVNIRFNDNHTGDTLSSWLKSVSDEVSLKTGTEIVVDTHTAGESFLTSPGLLSNIVCKSIQQEIGVEPVLSTSGGTSDARFIKNVCPVVEFGLVGKTIHATDERVELSQIYELKKIYSRILENYFAEI
;
A
#
# COMPACT_ATOMS: atom_id res chain seq x y z
N MET A 1 25.79 -6.49 -17.32
CA MET A 1 26.64 -6.21 -18.51
C MET A 1 25.81 -6.52 -19.75
N GLN A 2 25.62 -5.51 -20.60
CA GLN A 2 24.93 -5.63 -21.89
C GLN A 2 25.62 -6.57 -22.85
N GLY A 3 24.86 -7.26 -23.72
CA GLY A 3 25.43 -8.17 -24.70
C GLY A 3 24.48 -8.57 -25.82
N HIS A 4 25.02 -9.28 -26.80
CA HIS A 4 24.21 -9.81 -27.91
C HIS A 4 23.54 -11.12 -27.50
N THR A 5 22.25 -11.26 -27.84
CA THR A 5 21.43 -12.43 -27.45
C THR A 5 22.00 -13.78 -27.97
N ALA A 6 22.76 -13.77 -29.07
CA ALA A 6 23.43 -14.95 -29.59
C ALA A 6 24.63 -15.43 -28.73
N TYR A 7 25.14 -14.58 -27.85
CA TYR A 7 26.29 -14.86 -26.99
C TYR A 7 25.96 -14.59 -25.51
N PRO A 8 24.94 -15.26 -24.94
CA PRO A 8 24.46 -14.96 -23.58
C PRO A 8 25.53 -15.18 -22.50
N HIS A 9 26.52 -16.05 -22.77
CA HIS A 9 27.64 -16.32 -21.85
C HIS A 9 28.64 -15.16 -21.73
N LEU A 10 28.54 -14.15 -22.59
CA LEU A 10 29.35 -12.93 -22.55
C LEU A 10 28.62 -11.75 -21.92
N ALA A 11 27.39 -11.97 -21.42
CA ALA A 11 26.53 -10.94 -20.80
C ALA A 11 26.03 -11.38 -19.43
N VAL A 12 25.62 -10.43 -18.63
CA VAL A 12 24.84 -10.68 -17.39
C VAL A 12 23.46 -10.12 -17.61
N ASN A 13 22.45 -11.00 -17.63
CA ASN A 13 21.09 -10.61 -17.98
C ASN A 13 20.28 -10.17 -16.75
N PRO A 14 19.99 -8.87 -16.60
CA PRO A 14 19.23 -8.37 -15.45
C PRO A 14 17.76 -8.83 -15.45
N LEU A 15 17.22 -9.27 -16.62
CA LEU A 15 15.85 -9.77 -16.69
C LEU A 15 15.69 -11.10 -15.95
N VAL A 16 16.71 -11.95 -15.97
CA VAL A 16 16.71 -13.20 -15.18
C VAL A 16 16.68 -12.88 -13.69
N ALA A 17 17.50 -11.92 -13.26
CA ALA A 17 17.55 -11.52 -11.86
C ALA A 17 16.22 -10.91 -11.38
N ILE A 18 15.62 -10.02 -12.16
CA ILE A 18 14.36 -9.36 -11.76
C ILE A 18 13.20 -10.36 -11.67
N VAL A 19 13.13 -11.34 -12.58
CA VAL A 19 12.10 -12.39 -12.53
C VAL A 19 12.29 -13.28 -11.29
N LEU A 20 13.53 -13.67 -10.99
CA LEU A 20 13.82 -14.47 -9.80
C LEU A 20 13.54 -13.69 -8.50
N LEU A 21 13.87 -12.40 -8.46
CA LEU A 21 13.57 -11.53 -7.32
C LEU A 21 12.07 -11.40 -7.10
N MET A 22 11.31 -11.09 -8.16
CA MET A 22 9.85 -11.00 -8.06
C MET A 22 9.22 -12.30 -7.59
N ASN A 23 9.69 -13.44 -8.12
CA ASN A 23 9.22 -14.75 -7.68
C ASN A 23 9.56 -14.99 -6.20
N ALA A 24 10.78 -14.71 -5.77
CA ALA A 24 11.17 -14.88 -4.36
C ALA A 24 10.34 -14.02 -3.40
N LEU A 25 10.08 -12.77 -3.76
CA LEU A 25 9.28 -11.84 -2.94
C LEU A 25 7.78 -12.20 -2.86
N THR A 26 7.28 -13.04 -3.77
CA THR A 26 5.86 -13.44 -3.84
C THR A 26 5.60 -14.89 -3.43
N GLN A 27 6.63 -15.65 -3.05
CA GLN A 27 6.49 -17.08 -2.69
C GLN A 27 5.68 -17.28 -1.41
N GLU A 28 5.82 -16.37 -0.44
CA GLU A 28 5.18 -16.48 0.87
C GLU A 28 4.42 -15.20 1.18
N ASN A 29 3.36 -15.34 1.96
CA ASN A 29 2.69 -14.17 2.53
C ASN A 29 3.60 -13.54 3.57
N LEU A 30 3.61 -12.21 3.63
CA LEU A 30 4.40 -11.46 4.61
C LEU A 30 3.97 -11.79 6.04
N ASP A 31 2.66 -11.95 6.25
CA ASP A 31 2.04 -12.32 7.53
C ASP A 31 0.60 -12.83 7.30
N GLN A 32 -0.10 -13.15 8.39
CA GLN A 32 -1.50 -13.60 8.37
C GLN A 32 -2.47 -12.55 8.93
N GLY A 33 -2.03 -11.31 9.09
CA GLY A 33 -2.77 -10.26 9.79
C GLY A 33 -2.47 -10.23 11.28
N SER A 34 -3.16 -9.34 11.99
CA SER A 34 -3.11 -9.23 13.44
C SER A 34 -4.51 -9.10 14.01
N GLU A 35 -4.64 -8.85 15.31
CA GLU A 35 -5.96 -8.67 15.96
C GLU A 35 -6.81 -7.59 15.31
N HIS A 36 -6.17 -6.53 14.80
CA HIS A 36 -6.85 -5.35 14.28
C HIS A 36 -6.59 -5.06 12.81
N PHE A 37 -5.70 -5.82 12.15
CA PHE A 37 -5.28 -5.54 10.79
C PHE A 37 -5.37 -6.78 9.90
N ASP A 38 -5.79 -6.55 8.66
CA ASP A 38 -5.69 -7.54 7.59
C ASP A 38 -4.22 -7.91 7.30
N PRO A 39 -3.96 -9.06 6.64
CA PRO A 39 -2.62 -9.43 6.21
C PRO A 39 -1.94 -8.36 5.35
N SER A 40 -0.66 -8.18 5.54
CA SER A 40 0.16 -7.32 4.70
C SER A 40 0.18 -7.80 3.26
N THR A 41 0.20 -6.87 2.32
CA THR A 41 0.16 -7.16 0.88
C THR A 41 1.36 -6.57 0.16
N LEU A 42 1.81 -7.27 -0.89
CA LEU A 42 2.88 -6.84 -1.77
C LEU A 42 2.36 -6.83 -3.21
N ALA A 43 2.58 -5.73 -3.91
CA ALA A 43 2.21 -5.59 -5.33
C ALA A 43 3.35 -4.94 -6.13
N PHE A 44 3.73 -5.58 -7.22
CA PHE A 44 4.58 -4.95 -8.22
C PHE A 44 3.76 -4.00 -9.07
N THR A 45 4.23 -2.77 -9.23
CA THR A 45 3.51 -1.72 -9.96
C THR A 45 4.14 -1.39 -11.30
N THR A 46 5.44 -1.59 -11.44
CA THR A 46 6.16 -1.39 -12.72
C THR A 46 7.28 -2.40 -12.89
N ILE A 47 7.56 -2.73 -14.15
CA ILE A 47 8.81 -3.36 -14.60
C ILE A 47 9.22 -2.64 -15.88
N ASP A 48 10.45 -2.18 -15.95
CA ASP A 48 10.97 -1.44 -17.10
C ASP A 48 12.43 -1.79 -17.39
N THR A 49 12.75 -1.88 -18.67
CA THR A 49 14.12 -2.07 -19.15
C THR A 49 14.59 -0.95 -20.06
N GLY A 50 13.65 -0.16 -20.62
CA GLY A 50 13.94 0.84 -21.65
C GLY A 50 14.64 0.28 -22.90
N ASN A 51 14.58 -1.05 -23.13
CA ASN A 51 15.30 -1.72 -24.22
C ASN A 51 14.42 -1.88 -25.47
N PRO A 52 14.65 -1.12 -26.55
CA PRO A 52 13.88 -1.21 -27.80
C PRO A 52 14.35 -2.35 -28.72
N ALA A 53 15.52 -2.98 -28.45
CA ALA A 53 16.15 -3.95 -29.32
C ALA A 53 15.85 -5.38 -28.86
N ASN A 54 15.42 -6.25 -29.79
CA ASN A 54 15.11 -7.64 -29.51
C ASN A 54 16.31 -8.60 -29.54
N ASN A 55 17.43 -8.14 -30.05
CA ASN A 55 18.69 -8.91 -30.17
C ASN A 55 19.77 -8.45 -29.18
N VAL A 56 19.45 -7.61 -28.22
CA VAL A 56 20.34 -7.06 -27.20
C VAL A 56 19.82 -7.42 -25.81
N ILE A 57 20.65 -8.03 -24.97
CA ILE A 57 20.43 -8.18 -23.54
C ILE A 57 20.64 -6.80 -22.92
N PRO A 58 19.66 -6.21 -22.20
CA PRO A 58 19.79 -4.87 -21.64
C PRO A 58 20.85 -4.81 -20.55
N GLU A 59 21.39 -3.62 -20.32
CA GLU A 59 22.33 -3.38 -19.22
C GLU A 59 21.62 -3.33 -17.86
N LYS A 60 20.38 -2.81 -17.85
CA LYS A 60 19.63 -2.53 -16.64
C LYS A 60 18.17 -2.97 -16.78
N ALA A 61 17.60 -3.38 -15.67
CA ALA A 61 16.15 -3.55 -15.48
C ALA A 61 15.75 -2.93 -14.14
N THR A 62 14.56 -2.37 -14.06
CA THR A 62 14.02 -1.78 -12.84
C THR A 62 12.61 -2.33 -12.56
N ALA A 63 12.29 -2.53 -11.30
CA ALA A 63 10.94 -2.83 -10.86
C ALA A 63 10.58 -1.96 -9.64
N THR A 64 9.33 -1.59 -9.55
CA THR A 64 8.79 -0.94 -8.36
C THR A 64 7.82 -1.89 -7.68
N VAL A 65 7.97 -2.03 -6.36
CA VAL A 65 7.08 -2.79 -5.50
C VAL A 65 6.47 -1.87 -4.45
N ASN A 66 5.18 -2.04 -4.19
CA ASN A 66 4.48 -1.38 -3.08
C ASN A 66 4.08 -2.44 -2.04
N ILE A 67 4.39 -2.18 -0.79
CA ILE A 67 4.02 -3.03 0.34
C ILE A 67 3.07 -2.23 1.23
N ARG A 68 1.87 -2.77 1.47
CA ARG A 68 0.95 -2.32 2.49
C ARG A 68 1.10 -3.25 3.68
N PHE A 69 1.54 -2.73 4.79
CA PHE A 69 1.87 -3.55 5.95
C PHE A 69 1.13 -3.13 7.22
N ASN A 70 0.90 -4.11 8.07
CA ASN A 70 0.25 -4.01 9.36
C ASN A 70 1.27 -3.84 10.49
N ASP A 71 0.81 -3.95 11.73
CA ASP A 71 1.61 -3.77 12.95
C ASP A 71 2.56 -4.93 13.28
N ASN A 72 2.57 -6.01 12.48
CA ASN A 72 3.59 -7.06 12.57
C ASN A 72 4.93 -6.61 11.95
N HIS A 73 4.93 -5.54 11.16
CA HIS A 73 6.10 -5.05 10.44
C HIS A 73 6.36 -3.57 10.71
N THR A 74 7.58 -3.15 10.41
CA THR A 74 7.98 -1.75 10.30
C THR A 74 8.65 -1.52 8.94
N GLY A 75 8.74 -0.27 8.50
CA GLY A 75 9.47 0.08 7.29
C GLY A 75 10.91 -0.46 7.29
N ASP A 76 11.58 -0.41 8.45
CA ASP A 76 12.96 -0.90 8.63
C ASP A 76 13.05 -2.42 8.51
N THR A 77 12.12 -3.18 9.11
CA THR A 77 12.12 -4.66 9.00
C THR A 77 11.89 -5.12 7.56
N LEU A 78 10.96 -4.47 6.86
CA LEU A 78 10.68 -4.77 5.45
C LEU A 78 11.82 -4.36 4.52
N SER A 79 12.47 -3.21 4.77
CA SER A 79 13.67 -2.80 4.04
C SER A 79 14.81 -3.81 4.19
N SER A 80 15.01 -4.30 5.41
CA SER A 80 16.03 -5.31 5.69
C SER A 80 15.72 -6.65 5.00
N TRP A 81 14.47 -7.07 5.02
CA TRP A 81 14.00 -8.26 4.31
C TRP A 81 14.18 -8.13 2.79
N LEU A 82 13.76 -7.01 2.18
CA LEU A 82 13.95 -6.75 0.75
C LEU A 82 15.42 -6.82 0.34
N LYS A 83 16.32 -6.25 1.15
CA LYS A 83 17.76 -6.32 0.91
C LYS A 83 18.29 -7.75 0.99
N SER A 84 17.90 -8.50 2.02
CA SER A 84 18.33 -9.90 2.19
C SER A 84 17.95 -10.77 1.00
N VAL A 85 16.68 -10.68 0.53
CA VAL A 85 16.20 -11.43 -0.63
C VAL A 85 16.93 -10.97 -1.91
N SER A 86 17.20 -9.69 -2.05
CA SER A 86 17.94 -9.13 -3.20
C SER A 86 19.39 -9.61 -3.22
N ASP A 87 20.05 -9.67 -2.07
CA ASP A 87 21.43 -10.17 -1.96
C ASP A 87 21.52 -11.66 -2.34
N GLU A 88 20.54 -12.47 -1.94
CA GLU A 88 20.49 -13.88 -2.34
C GLU A 88 20.34 -14.05 -3.85
N VAL A 89 19.45 -13.26 -4.47
CA VAL A 89 19.28 -13.30 -5.94
C VAL A 89 20.50 -12.76 -6.66
N SER A 90 21.12 -11.70 -6.14
CA SER A 90 22.38 -11.13 -6.63
C SER A 90 23.48 -12.19 -6.69
N LEU A 91 23.66 -12.94 -5.60
CA LEU A 91 24.64 -14.05 -5.53
C LEU A 91 24.34 -15.17 -6.54
N LYS A 92 23.08 -15.53 -6.73
CA LYS A 92 22.66 -16.60 -7.67
C LYS A 92 22.83 -16.21 -9.13
N THR A 93 22.69 -14.92 -9.46
CA THR A 93 22.64 -14.45 -10.85
C THR A 93 23.92 -13.73 -11.29
N GLY A 94 24.79 -13.36 -10.36
CA GLY A 94 25.95 -12.52 -10.64
C GLY A 94 25.59 -11.09 -11.06
N THR A 95 24.36 -10.64 -10.78
CA THR A 95 23.89 -9.27 -11.04
C THR A 95 24.06 -8.42 -9.79
N GLU A 96 24.38 -7.15 -9.96
CA GLU A 96 24.27 -6.15 -8.91
C GLU A 96 22.80 -5.74 -8.78
N ILE A 97 22.22 -5.82 -7.57
CA ILE A 97 20.86 -5.38 -7.28
C ILE A 97 20.92 -4.27 -6.23
N VAL A 98 20.44 -3.11 -6.61
CA VAL A 98 20.34 -1.95 -5.70
C VAL A 98 18.88 -1.82 -5.26
N VAL A 99 18.67 -1.79 -3.95
CA VAL A 99 17.34 -1.61 -3.34
C VAL A 99 17.28 -0.22 -2.74
N ASP A 100 16.36 0.59 -3.24
CA ASP A 100 16.01 1.88 -2.67
C ASP A 100 14.61 1.78 -2.04
N THR A 101 14.48 2.20 -0.78
CA THR A 101 13.23 2.06 -0.01
C THR A 101 12.78 3.40 0.54
N HIS A 102 11.46 3.63 0.48
CA HIS A 102 10.82 4.79 1.08
C HIS A 102 9.59 4.34 1.88
N THR A 103 9.58 4.63 3.19
CA THR A 103 8.44 4.38 4.07
C THR A 103 7.60 5.64 4.18
N ALA A 104 6.41 5.64 3.61
CA ALA A 104 5.48 6.77 3.66
C ALA A 104 4.83 6.95 5.05
N GLY A 105 4.78 5.90 5.85
CA GLY A 105 4.28 5.90 7.22
C GLY A 105 4.16 4.49 7.78
N GLU A 106 4.17 4.41 9.10
CA GLU A 106 3.93 3.16 9.84
C GLU A 106 2.43 2.91 10.00
N SER A 107 2.05 1.64 10.20
CA SER A 107 0.68 1.28 10.58
C SER A 107 0.30 1.95 11.90
N PHE A 108 -0.96 2.24 12.09
CA PHE A 108 -1.43 2.78 13.35
C PHE A 108 -2.88 2.37 13.64
N LEU A 109 -3.18 2.28 14.92
CA LEU A 109 -4.52 2.05 15.44
C LEU A 109 -4.91 3.23 16.34
N THR A 110 -6.09 3.80 16.11
CA THR A 110 -6.70 4.76 17.00
C THR A 110 -7.78 4.06 17.82
N SER A 111 -7.62 4.08 19.14
CA SER A 111 -8.64 3.50 20.04
C SER A 111 -9.97 4.21 19.86
N PRO A 112 -11.11 3.48 19.91
CA PRO A 112 -12.43 4.08 19.92
C PRO A 112 -12.56 5.13 21.05
N GLY A 113 -13.21 6.26 20.74
CA GLY A 113 -13.37 7.36 21.70
C GLY A 113 -14.51 8.30 21.32
N LEU A 114 -14.57 9.48 21.93
CA LEU A 114 -15.65 10.46 21.72
C LEU A 114 -15.87 10.73 20.21
N LEU A 115 -14.81 11.02 19.46
CA LEU A 115 -14.91 11.36 18.03
C LEU A 115 -15.48 10.19 17.21
N SER A 116 -14.96 8.97 17.37
CA SER A 116 -15.47 7.81 16.65
C SER A 116 -16.92 7.49 17.00
N ASN A 117 -17.32 7.66 18.27
CA ASN A 117 -18.70 7.47 18.71
C ASN A 117 -19.64 8.51 18.08
N ILE A 118 -19.22 9.77 18.01
CA ILE A 118 -19.99 10.85 17.35
C ILE A 118 -20.15 10.53 15.86
N VAL A 119 -19.08 10.09 15.18
CA VAL A 119 -19.14 9.72 13.75
C VAL A 119 -20.12 8.55 13.55
N CYS A 120 -19.99 7.48 14.31
CA CYS A 120 -20.89 6.32 14.23
C CYS A 120 -22.36 6.70 14.46
N LYS A 121 -22.63 7.46 15.52
CA LYS A 121 -23.98 7.96 15.83
C LYS A 121 -24.54 8.83 14.70
N SER A 122 -23.75 9.71 14.14
CA SER A 122 -24.18 10.58 13.05
C SER A 122 -24.51 9.82 11.77
N ILE A 123 -23.72 8.79 11.42
CA ILE A 123 -24.01 7.90 10.29
C ILE A 123 -25.34 7.18 10.51
N GLN A 124 -25.52 6.59 11.68
CA GLN A 124 -26.75 5.88 12.01
C GLN A 124 -27.99 6.79 11.97
N GLN A 125 -27.86 8.03 12.46
CA GLN A 125 -28.95 9.02 12.44
C GLN A 125 -29.34 9.45 11.02
N GLU A 126 -28.39 9.63 10.12
CA GLU A 126 -28.66 10.18 8.78
C GLU A 126 -29.05 9.12 7.75
N ILE A 127 -28.51 7.92 7.83
CA ILE A 127 -28.72 6.87 6.81
C ILE A 127 -29.13 5.52 7.38
N GLY A 128 -29.30 5.40 8.71
CA GLY A 128 -29.77 4.17 9.36
C GLY A 128 -28.77 2.99 9.32
N VAL A 129 -27.53 3.22 8.94
CA VAL A 129 -26.46 2.20 8.88
C VAL A 129 -25.66 2.25 10.17
N GLU A 130 -25.41 1.08 10.76
CA GLU A 130 -24.45 0.94 11.86
C GLU A 130 -23.05 0.70 11.28
N PRO A 131 -22.13 1.67 11.40
CA PRO A 131 -20.79 1.54 10.84
C PRO A 131 -19.91 0.62 11.68
N VAL A 132 -19.00 -0.08 11.00
CA VAL A 132 -17.98 -0.90 11.65
C VAL A 132 -16.66 -0.12 11.66
N LEU A 133 -16.02 -0.01 12.83
CA LEU A 133 -14.67 0.52 12.94
C LEU A 133 -13.68 -0.52 12.39
N SER A 134 -12.82 -0.13 11.48
CA SER A 134 -11.85 -1.01 10.87
C SER A 134 -10.55 -0.26 10.55
N THR A 135 -9.50 -1.02 10.31
CA THR A 135 -8.20 -0.53 9.85
C THR A 135 -7.99 -0.81 8.36
N SER A 136 -9.02 -1.33 7.67
CA SER A 136 -8.96 -1.64 6.24
C SER A 136 -8.90 -0.39 5.37
N GLY A 137 -8.27 -0.50 4.21
CA GLY A 137 -8.23 0.55 3.20
C GLY A 137 -6.89 1.28 3.10
N GLY A 138 -6.89 2.35 2.31
CA GLY A 138 -5.73 3.22 2.16
C GLY A 138 -5.64 4.22 3.30
N THR A 139 -4.43 4.64 3.64
CA THR A 139 -4.23 5.69 4.64
C THR A 139 -4.17 7.06 3.98
N SER A 140 -4.63 8.08 4.70
CA SER A 140 -4.59 9.49 4.32
C SER A 140 -3.58 10.27 5.17
N ASP A 141 -3.75 11.58 5.25
CA ASP A 141 -2.99 12.45 6.16
C ASP A 141 -3.29 12.19 7.65
N ALA A 142 -4.29 11.36 7.97
CA ALA A 142 -4.58 10.89 9.32
C ALA A 142 -3.33 10.28 10.00
N ARG A 143 -2.45 9.63 9.24
CA ARG A 143 -1.17 9.10 9.73
C ARG A 143 -0.26 10.14 10.38
N PHE A 144 -0.39 11.41 10.02
CA PHE A 144 0.36 12.53 10.62
C PHE A 144 -0.44 13.18 11.75
N ILE A 145 -1.75 13.38 11.53
CA ILE A 145 -2.65 14.09 12.45
C ILE A 145 -2.86 13.30 13.74
N LYS A 146 -2.84 11.98 13.69
CA LYS A 146 -2.99 11.08 14.87
C LYS A 146 -2.07 11.40 16.04
N ASN A 147 -0.91 12.02 15.75
CA ASN A 147 0.07 12.38 16.77
C ASN A 147 -0.27 13.68 17.50
N VAL A 148 -1.27 14.42 17.01
CA VAL A 148 -1.64 15.74 17.52
C VAL A 148 -3.04 15.73 18.16
N CYS A 149 -3.98 14.98 17.57
CA CYS A 149 -5.35 14.89 18.06
C CYS A 149 -5.99 13.55 17.65
N PRO A 150 -7.13 13.19 18.28
CA PRO A 150 -7.93 12.05 17.82
C PRO A 150 -8.33 12.22 16.35
N VAL A 151 -8.26 11.12 15.59
CA VAL A 151 -8.57 11.12 14.16
C VAL A 151 -9.45 9.93 13.81
N VAL A 152 -10.40 10.14 12.90
CA VAL A 152 -11.23 9.10 12.28
C VAL A 152 -11.26 9.36 10.78
N GLU A 153 -11.02 8.33 9.99
CA GLU A 153 -11.17 8.39 8.54
C GLU A 153 -12.57 7.91 8.15
N PHE A 154 -13.31 8.76 7.46
CA PHE A 154 -14.64 8.46 6.97
C PHE A 154 -14.91 9.23 5.67
N GLY A 155 -15.47 8.57 4.66
CA GLY A 155 -15.72 9.21 3.38
C GLY A 155 -16.61 8.38 2.45
N LEU A 156 -16.49 8.65 1.15
CA LEU A 156 -17.23 7.96 0.11
C LEU A 156 -16.84 6.49 -0.01
N VAL A 157 -17.79 5.66 -0.43
CA VAL A 157 -17.54 4.24 -0.69
C VAL A 157 -16.69 4.08 -1.97
N GLY A 158 -15.46 3.64 -1.82
CA GLY A 158 -14.46 3.56 -2.88
C GLY A 158 -14.52 2.31 -3.78
N LYS A 159 -15.72 1.88 -4.20
CA LYS A 159 -15.89 0.65 -5.03
C LYS A 159 -15.07 0.65 -6.33
N THR A 160 -14.83 1.82 -6.90
CA THR A 160 -14.12 2.00 -8.17
C THR A 160 -12.85 2.84 -8.02
N ILE A 161 -12.35 2.97 -6.79
CA ILE A 161 -11.14 3.76 -6.50
C ILE A 161 -9.96 3.24 -7.34
N HIS A 162 -9.29 4.16 -8.05
CA HIS A 162 -8.19 3.88 -8.98
C HIS A 162 -8.53 2.93 -10.15
N ALA A 163 -9.82 2.63 -10.37
CA ALA A 163 -10.24 1.87 -11.54
C ALA A 163 -10.42 2.78 -12.78
N THR A 164 -10.40 2.17 -13.96
CA THR A 164 -10.86 2.86 -15.17
C THR A 164 -12.33 3.25 -14.97
N ASP A 165 -12.68 4.49 -15.36
CA ASP A 165 -14.01 5.07 -15.14
C ASP A 165 -14.39 5.17 -13.64
N GLU A 166 -13.46 5.57 -12.80
CA GLU A 166 -13.70 5.85 -11.38
C GLU A 166 -14.90 6.77 -11.22
N ARG A 167 -15.84 6.38 -10.39
CA ARG A 167 -17.12 7.08 -10.22
C ARG A 167 -17.74 6.87 -8.86
N VAL A 168 -18.63 7.80 -8.49
CA VAL A 168 -19.47 7.72 -7.29
C VAL A 168 -20.89 8.13 -7.66
N GLU A 169 -21.87 7.59 -6.96
CA GLU A 169 -23.27 7.99 -7.10
C GLU A 169 -23.50 9.35 -6.43
N LEU A 170 -24.25 10.26 -7.10
CA LEU A 170 -24.53 11.60 -6.57
C LEU A 170 -25.28 11.54 -5.21
N SER A 171 -26.14 10.55 -5.01
CA SER A 171 -26.82 10.34 -3.71
C SER A 171 -25.82 10.22 -2.56
N GLN A 172 -24.72 9.49 -2.75
CA GLN A 172 -23.69 9.30 -1.72
C GLN A 172 -22.99 10.62 -1.35
N ILE A 173 -22.81 11.52 -2.31
CA ILE A 173 -22.24 12.86 -2.02
C ILE A 173 -23.20 13.68 -1.15
N TYR A 174 -24.49 13.64 -1.45
CA TYR A 174 -25.50 14.36 -0.64
C TYR A 174 -25.66 13.75 0.76
N GLU A 175 -25.62 12.44 0.87
CA GLU A 175 -25.64 11.73 2.15
C GLU A 175 -24.43 12.06 3.00
N LEU A 176 -23.24 12.00 2.41
CA LEU A 176 -21.97 12.33 3.06
C LEU A 176 -21.99 13.78 3.60
N LYS A 177 -22.49 14.73 2.82
CA LYS A 177 -22.65 16.12 3.28
C LYS A 177 -23.53 16.22 4.51
N LYS A 178 -24.67 15.51 4.54
CA LYS A 178 -25.58 15.50 5.70
C LYS A 178 -24.89 14.89 6.91
N ILE A 179 -24.20 13.78 6.74
CA ILE A 179 -23.46 13.10 7.81
C ILE A 179 -22.41 14.04 8.41
N TYR A 180 -21.59 14.71 7.58
CA TYR A 180 -20.61 15.67 8.08
C TYR A 180 -21.23 16.85 8.83
N SER A 181 -22.37 17.39 8.35
CA SER A 181 -23.11 18.43 9.08
C SER A 181 -23.55 17.91 10.44
N ARG A 182 -24.09 16.69 10.51
CA ARG A 182 -24.52 16.04 11.75
C ARG A 182 -23.36 15.78 12.72
N ILE A 183 -22.19 15.35 12.20
CA ILE A 183 -20.98 15.17 13.00
C ILE A 183 -20.59 16.48 13.70
N LEU A 184 -20.58 17.60 12.95
CA LEU A 184 -20.25 18.90 13.52
C LEU A 184 -21.28 19.34 14.58
N GLU A 185 -22.57 19.19 14.29
CA GLU A 185 -23.64 19.51 15.25
C GLU A 185 -23.49 18.68 16.54
N ASN A 186 -23.31 17.37 16.43
CA ASN A 186 -23.16 16.50 17.58
C ASN A 186 -21.87 16.80 18.36
N TYR A 187 -20.76 17.07 17.66
CA TYR A 187 -19.46 17.36 18.29
C TYR A 187 -19.54 18.64 19.15
N PHE A 188 -20.06 19.73 18.59
CA PHE A 188 -20.16 20.99 19.31
C PHE A 188 -21.28 21.05 20.33
N ALA A 189 -22.22 20.11 20.34
CA ALA A 189 -23.24 19.98 21.38
C ALA A 189 -22.71 19.20 22.60
N GLU A 190 -21.65 18.41 22.49
CA GLU A 190 -21.06 17.63 23.57
C GLU A 190 -19.85 18.31 24.25
N ILE A 191 -19.36 19.44 23.68
CA ILE A 191 -18.29 20.27 24.26
C ILE A 191 -18.93 21.49 24.97
#